data_b5e59767d6dd29b04cc894ffd2bef0f9
#
_entry.id   b5e59767d6dd29b04cc894ffd2bef0f9
#
_cell.length_a   1.000
_cell.length_b   1.000
_cell.length_c   1.000
_cell.angle_alpha   90.00
_cell.angle_beta   90.00
_cell.angle_gamma   90.00
#
_symmetry.space_group_name_H-M   'P 1'
#
loop_
_entity.id
_entity.type
_entity.pdbx_description
1 polymer ?
#
loop_
_entity_poly.entity_id
_entity_poly.type
_entity_poly.pdbx_seq_one_letter_code
_entity_poly.pdbx_strand_id
1 'polypeptide(L)'
;PEGCTLRALDAFSDVRAKFSLEVSTGALPEAVLTLTGCDYSGKQLRGKILSGVVMDGTNFENADASETEMSRTSARNSNLRGVNFASANAYEARFDGSDLRGANFANALLSNASFGKGEDGRWANVEGAEFEGALLSLSDARKLCQNPTLDIEGQIAVGGC
;
A
#
# COMPACT_ATOMS: atom_id res chain seq x y z
N PRO A 1 4.27 -9.20 19.20
CA PRO A 1 2.93 -8.87 19.66
C PRO A 1 1.90 -9.86 19.13
N GLU A 2 0.91 -10.18 19.93
CA GLU A 2 -0.11 -11.19 19.60
C GLU A 2 -0.92 -10.83 18.35
N GLY A 3 -1.12 -9.53 18.08
CA GLY A 3 -1.86 -9.05 16.91
C GLY A 3 -1.10 -9.11 15.60
N CYS A 4 0.17 -9.48 15.60
CA CYS A 4 1.05 -9.45 14.42
C CYS A 4 1.18 -10.81 13.71
N THR A 5 0.28 -11.73 13.92
CA THR A 5 0.34 -13.04 13.26
C THR A 5 -0.43 -13.04 11.93
N LEU A 6 -0.01 -13.89 10.99
CA LEU A 6 -0.78 -14.09 9.75
C LEU A 6 -2.19 -14.59 10.06
N ARG A 7 -2.34 -15.43 11.10
CA ARG A 7 -3.64 -15.94 11.51
C ARG A 7 -4.61 -14.81 11.92
N ALA A 8 -4.11 -13.82 12.67
CA ALA A 8 -4.91 -12.66 13.05
C ALA A 8 -5.32 -11.84 11.83
N LEU A 9 -4.39 -11.66 10.88
CA LEU A 9 -4.64 -10.96 9.64
C LEU A 9 -5.64 -11.71 8.75
N ASP A 10 -5.53 -13.04 8.67
CA ASP A 10 -6.48 -13.87 7.94
C ASP A 10 -7.88 -13.76 8.53
N ALA A 11 -8.01 -13.83 9.84
CA ALA A 11 -9.30 -13.69 10.52
C ALA A 11 -9.94 -12.33 10.19
N PHE A 12 -9.16 -11.25 10.20
CA PHE A 12 -9.65 -9.91 9.81
C PHE A 12 -10.10 -9.89 8.33
N SER A 13 -9.27 -10.44 7.45
CA SER A 13 -9.57 -10.49 6.01
C SER A 13 -10.86 -11.25 5.73
N ASP A 14 -11.07 -12.40 6.38
CA ASP A 14 -12.27 -13.22 6.24
C ASP A 14 -13.52 -12.46 6.73
N VAL A 15 -13.41 -11.79 7.86
CA VAL A 15 -14.52 -10.98 8.40
C VAL A 15 -14.86 -9.84 7.43
N ARG A 16 -13.86 -9.14 6.90
CA ARG A 16 -14.10 -8.06 5.93
C ARG A 16 -14.74 -8.58 4.66
N ALA A 17 -14.32 -9.72 4.15
CA ALA A 17 -14.92 -10.33 2.96
C ALA A 17 -16.39 -10.71 3.20
N LYS A 18 -16.68 -11.30 4.36
CA LYS A 18 -18.02 -11.76 4.72
C LYS A 18 -19.02 -10.61 4.92
N PHE A 19 -18.59 -9.52 5.55
CA PHE A 19 -19.45 -8.40 5.92
C PHE A 19 -19.23 -7.15 5.07
N SER A 20 -18.57 -7.28 3.91
CA SER A 20 -18.27 -6.13 3.06
C SER A 20 -19.52 -5.38 2.60
N LEU A 21 -20.60 -6.10 2.32
CA LEU A 21 -21.86 -5.50 1.90
C LEU A 21 -22.50 -4.68 3.04
N GLU A 22 -22.54 -5.22 4.23
CA GLU A 22 -23.07 -4.54 5.42
C GLU A 22 -22.27 -3.28 5.74
N VAL A 23 -20.95 -3.35 5.64
CA VAL A 23 -20.06 -2.18 5.83
C VAL A 23 -20.34 -1.12 4.78
N SER A 24 -20.48 -1.51 3.50
CA SER A 24 -20.71 -0.56 2.42
C SER A 24 -22.08 0.10 2.48
N THR A 25 -23.09 -0.57 3.08
CA THR A 25 -24.42 0.01 3.31
C THR A 25 -24.51 0.83 4.59
N GLY A 26 -23.45 0.85 5.41
CA GLY A 26 -23.45 1.54 6.69
C GLY A 26 -24.18 0.80 7.80
N ALA A 27 -24.55 -0.46 7.60
CA ALA A 27 -25.25 -1.27 8.60
C ALA A 27 -24.37 -1.66 9.77
N LEU A 28 -23.03 -1.72 9.56
CA LEU A 28 -22.04 -2.02 10.59
C LEU A 28 -20.98 -0.93 10.65
N PRO A 29 -20.45 -0.61 11.82
CA PRO A 29 -19.32 0.31 11.92
C PRO A 29 -18.10 -0.29 11.20
N GLU A 30 -17.30 0.59 10.58
CA GLU A 30 -16.09 0.17 9.92
C GLU A 30 -15.09 -0.38 10.94
N ALA A 31 -14.67 -1.62 10.74
CA ALA A 31 -13.65 -2.22 11.56
C ALA A 31 -12.27 -1.72 11.12
N VAL A 32 -11.45 -1.26 12.07
CA VAL A 32 -10.09 -0.80 11.82
C VAL A 32 -9.12 -1.76 12.50
N LEU A 33 -8.16 -2.27 11.70
CA LEU A 33 -7.05 -3.07 12.21
C LEU A 33 -5.77 -2.25 12.15
N THR A 34 -5.08 -2.16 13.28
CA THR A 34 -3.79 -1.46 13.37
C THR A 34 -2.68 -2.48 13.54
N LEU A 35 -1.70 -2.43 12.63
CA LEU A 35 -0.53 -3.32 12.60
C LEU A 35 0.77 -2.60 12.96
N THR A 36 0.68 -1.41 13.56
CA THR A 36 1.86 -0.60 13.88
C THR A 36 2.87 -1.39 14.71
N GLY A 37 4.12 -1.37 14.27
CA GLY A 37 5.21 -2.09 14.94
C GLY A 37 5.29 -3.58 14.62
N CYS A 38 4.39 -4.10 13.79
CA CYS A 38 4.43 -5.51 13.39
C CYS A 38 5.55 -5.80 12.39
N ASP A 39 6.01 -7.03 12.36
CA ASP A 39 6.96 -7.54 11.39
C ASP A 39 6.30 -8.64 10.54
N TYR A 40 6.00 -8.29 9.29
CA TYR A 40 5.49 -9.21 8.28
C TYR A 40 6.48 -9.40 7.13
N SER A 41 7.78 -9.14 7.37
CA SER A 41 8.80 -9.29 6.33
C SER A 41 8.78 -10.68 5.72
N GLY A 42 8.86 -10.75 4.39
CA GLY A 42 8.87 -12.00 3.62
C GLY A 42 7.57 -12.80 3.65
N LYS A 43 6.50 -12.29 4.25
CA LYS A 43 5.25 -13.04 4.40
C LYS A 43 4.39 -13.01 3.13
N GLN A 44 3.55 -14.02 2.98
CA GLN A 44 2.64 -14.18 1.84
C GLN A 44 1.27 -13.58 2.20
N LEU A 45 0.97 -12.43 1.58
CA LEU A 45 -0.29 -11.71 1.81
C LEU A 45 -1.18 -11.67 0.58
N ARG A 46 -0.79 -12.39 -0.49
CA ARG A 46 -1.47 -12.36 -1.78
C ARG A 46 -2.98 -12.55 -1.64
N GLY A 47 -3.73 -11.67 -2.28
CA GLY A 47 -5.19 -11.76 -2.34
C GLY A 47 -5.92 -11.41 -1.06
N LYS A 48 -5.22 -11.04 0.03
CA LYS A 48 -5.89 -10.69 1.29
C LYS A 48 -6.65 -9.38 1.17
N ILE A 49 -7.69 -9.24 2.00
CA ILE A 49 -8.49 -8.03 2.09
C ILE A 49 -7.99 -7.21 3.26
N LEU A 50 -7.32 -6.09 2.93
CA LEU A 50 -6.65 -5.21 3.89
C LEU A 50 -7.21 -3.79 3.86
N SER A 51 -8.40 -3.60 3.30
CA SER A 51 -9.00 -2.25 3.15
C SER A 51 -9.13 -1.55 4.50
N GLY A 52 -8.64 -0.31 4.55
CA GLY A 52 -8.69 0.50 5.75
C GLY A 52 -7.73 0.10 6.87
N VAL A 53 -6.87 -0.90 6.65
CA VAL A 53 -5.86 -1.32 7.64
C VAL A 53 -4.85 -0.21 7.86
N VAL A 54 -4.47 0.01 9.11
CA VAL A 54 -3.37 0.92 9.47
C VAL A 54 -2.10 0.10 9.63
N MET A 55 -1.16 0.29 8.70
CA MET A 55 0.13 -0.40 8.63
C MET A 55 1.30 0.56 8.87
N ASP A 56 1.02 1.70 9.50
CA ASP A 56 2.07 2.71 9.74
C ASP A 56 3.16 2.16 10.64
N GLY A 57 4.42 2.42 10.31
CA GLY A 57 5.56 1.98 11.12
C GLY A 57 5.77 0.47 11.15
N THR A 58 5.30 -0.25 10.15
CA THR A 58 5.45 -1.71 10.07
C THR A 58 6.58 -2.13 9.15
N ASN A 59 7.01 -3.39 9.28
CA ASN A 59 8.01 -3.99 8.39
C ASN A 59 7.33 -5.07 7.52
N PHE A 60 7.28 -4.79 6.21
CA PHE A 60 6.80 -5.72 5.19
C PHE A 60 7.90 -6.02 4.15
N GLU A 61 9.16 -5.80 4.48
CA GLU A 61 10.26 -5.97 3.51
C GLU A 61 10.14 -7.32 2.80
N ASN A 62 10.14 -7.27 1.45
CA ASN A 62 10.05 -8.44 0.57
C ASN A 62 8.78 -9.29 0.75
N ALA A 63 7.73 -8.78 1.38
CA ALA A 63 6.46 -9.48 1.44
C ALA A 63 5.79 -9.53 0.05
N ASP A 64 4.98 -10.57 -0.16
CA ASP A 64 4.12 -10.63 -1.34
C ASP A 64 2.72 -10.13 -1.00
N ALA A 65 2.41 -8.91 -1.41
CA ALA A 65 1.11 -8.28 -1.26
C ALA A 65 0.40 -8.11 -2.61
N SER A 66 0.75 -8.96 -3.60
CA SER A 66 0.12 -8.93 -4.91
C SER A 66 -1.38 -9.26 -4.82
N GLU A 67 -2.15 -8.64 -5.72
CA GLU A 67 -3.59 -8.86 -5.83
C GLU A 67 -4.38 -8.58 -4.55
N THR A 68 -3.79 -7.87 -3.57
CA THR A 68 -4.49 -7.49 -2.35
C THR A 68 -5.53 -6.41 -2.60
N GLU A 69 -6.61 -6.44 -1.83
CA GLU A 69 -7.56 -5.36 -1.73
C GLU A 69 -7.12 -4.47 -0.56
N MET A 70 -6.48 -3.35 -0.88
CA MET A 70 -5.92 -2.45 0.15
C MET A 70 -6.34 -1.00 -0.05
N SER A 71 -7.54 -0.78 -0.56
CA SER A 71 -8.07 0.57 -0.70
C SER A 71 -8.13 1.27 0.66
N ARG A 72 -7.74 2.54 0.69
CA ARG A 72 -7.71 3.39 1.90
C ARG A 72 -6.83 2.85 3.03
N THR A 73 -5.89 1.96 2.72
CA THR A 73 -4.89 1.49 3.67
C THR A 73 -3.91 2.61 3.98
N SER A 74 -3.54 2.76 5.24
CA SER A 74 -2.46 3.65 5.63
C SER A 74 -1.19 2.82 5.83
N ALA A 75 -0.15 3.14 5.05
CA ALA A 75 1.15 2.46 5.10
C ALA A 75 2.28 3.51 5.12
N ARG A 76 2.16 4.46 6.05
CA ARG A 76 3.11 5.56 6.19
C ARG A 76 4.29 5.18 7.07
N ASN A 77 5.46 5.74 6.77
CA ASN A 77 6.67 5.57 7.58
C ASN A 77 7.01 4.09 7.84
N SER A 78 6.74 3.22 6.86
CA SER A 78 6.92 1.77 6.95
C SER A 78 8.10 1.31 6.10
N ASN A 79 8.64 0.15 6.41
CA ASN A 79 9.61 -0.53 5.56
C ASN A 79 8.85 -1.41 4.55
N LEU A 80 8.76 -0.92 3.32
CA LEU A 80 8.08 -1.59 2.22
C LEU A 80 9.06 -1.94 1.09
N ARG A 81 10.36 -2.06 1.40
CA ARG A 81 11.39 -2.39 0.41
C ARG A 81 11.10 -3.74 -0.24
N GLY A 82 11.12 -3.75 -1.57
CA GLY A 82 10.95 -4.99 -2.33
C GLY A 82 9.59 -5.65 -2.19
N VAL A 83 8.59 -4.98 -1.61
CA VAL A 83 7.23 -5.54 -1.52
C VAL A 83 6.64 -5.67 -2.91
N ASN A 84 6.02 -6.80 -3.17
CA ASN A 84 5.27 -7.01 -4.40
C ASN A 84 3.82 -6.57 -4.20
N PHE A 85 3.45 -5.41 -4.81
CA PHE A 85 2.09 -4.89 -4.86
C PHE A 85 1.47 -5.06 -6.25
N ALA A 86 2.01 -5.95 -7.08
CA ALA A 86 1.51 -6.12 -8.45
C ALA A 86 0.01 -6.46 -8.43
N SER A 87 -0.75 -5.76 -9.26
CA SER A 87 -2.20 -5.92 -9.39
C SER A 87 -2.99 -5.67 -8.09
N ALA A 88 -2.38 -5.04 -7.09
CA ALA A 88 -3.10 -4.66 -5.87
C ALA A 88 -4.07 -3.50 -6.16
N ASN A 89 -5.20 -3.49 -5.47
CA ASN A 89 -6.07 -2.33 -5.43
C ASN A 89 -5.64 -1.43 -4.27
N ALA A 90 -4.88 -0.38 -4.58
CA ALA A 90 -4.38 0.58 -3.60
C ALA A 90 -5.04 1.96 -3.75
N TYR A 91 -6.31 1.97 -4.14
CA TYR A 91 -7.09 3.19 -4.26
C TYR A 91 -7.06 3.97 -2.94
N GLU A 92 -6.68 5.24 -3.01
CA GLU A 92 -6.55 6.11 -1.84
C GLU A 92 -5.60 5.59 -0.75
N ALA A 93 -4.73 4.63 -1.05
CA ALA A 93 -3.72 4.16 -0.10
C ALA A 93 -2.67 5.25 0.14
N ARG A 94 -2.11 5.29 1.35
CA ARG A 94 -1.15 6.30 1.77
C ARG A 94 0.20 5.66 2.05
N PHE A 95 1.21 6.04 1.27
CA PHE A 95 2.57 5.53 1.39
C PHE A 95 3.57 6.60 1.83
N ASP A 96 3.08 7.74 2.31
CA ASP A 96 3.92 8.90 2.63
C ASP A 96 5.03 8.53 3.61
N GLY A 97 6.26 8.93 3.31
CA GLY A 97 7.42 8.71 4.17
C GLY A 97 7.91 7.27 4.26
N SER A 98 7.33 6.34 3.52
CA SER A 98 7.73 4.92 3.54
C SER A 98 8.92 4.64 2.63
N ASP A 99 9.69 3.61 2.97
CA ASP A 99 10.76 3.11 2.12
C ASP A 99 10.17 2.08 1.14
N LEU A 100 10.01 2.49 -0.11
CA LEU A 100 9.44 1.68 -1.20
C LEU A 100 10.48 1.30 -2.24
N ARG A 101 11.76 1.35 -1.89
CA ARG A 101 12.82 1.02 -2.84
C ARG A 101 12.63 -0.39 -3.38
N GLY A 102 12.61 -0.51 -4.71
CA GLY A 102 12.41 -1.79 -5.38
C GLY A 102 11.03 -2.42 -5.25
N ALA A 103 10.04 -1.71 -4.70
CA ALA A 103 8.67 -2.19 -4.65
C ALA A 103 8.07 -2.32 -6.05
N ASN A 104 7.20 -3.30 -6.25
CA ASN A 104 6.58 -3.56 -7.54
C ASN A 104 5.10 -3.16 -7.50
N PHE A 105 4.73 -2.12 -8.24
CA PHE A 105 3.36 -1.65 -8.43
C PHE A 105 2.83 -1.94 -9.84
N ALA A 106 3.40 -2.91 -10.54
CA ALA A 106 2.94 -3.24 -11.89
C ALA A 106 1.45 -3.57 -11.89
N ASN A 107 0.70 -2.90 -12.78
CA ASN A 107 -0.74 -3.08 -12.92
C ASN A 107 -1.57 -2.79 -11.66
N ALA A 108 -0.99 -2.14 -10.67
CA ALA A 108 -1.73 -1.75 -9.45
C ALA A 108 -2.67 -0.57 -9.74
N LEU A 109 -3.80 -0.54 -9.04
CA LEU A 109 -4.69 0.61 -9.05
C LEU A 109 -4.21 1.61 -8.00
N LEU A 110 -3.69 2.75 -8.45
CA LEU A 110 -3.07 3.77 -7.61
C LEU A 110 -3.84 5.11 -7.62
N SER A 111 -5.08 5.12 -8.08
CA SER A 111 -5.87 6.35 -8.12
C SER A 111 -5.96 6.97 -6.73
N ASN A 112 -5.56 8.23 -6.62
CA ASN A 112 -5.52 9.00 -5.37
C ASN A 112 -4.59 8.41 -4.28
N ALA A 113 -3.70 7.48 -4.62
CA ALA A 113 -2.67 7.03 -3.70
C ALA A 113 -1.63 8.15 -3.50
N SER A 114 -1.03 8.24 -2.30
CA SER A 114 -0.07 9.28 -1.97
C SER A 114 1.32 8.72 -1.70
N PHE A 115 2.33 9.40 -2.24
CA PHE A 115 3.75 9.06 -2.13
C PHE A 115 4.56 10.29 -1.70
N GLY A 116 4.01 11.07 -0.79
CA GLY A 116 4.60 12.33 -0.35
C GLY A 116 5.54 12.18 0.85
N LYS A 117 5.63 13.26 1.60
CA LYS A 117 6.46 13.31 2.80
C LYS A 117 5.72 12.76 4.02
N GLY A 118 6.44 12.01 4.85
CA GLY A 118 5.97 11.63 6.17
C GLY A 118 6.05 12.79 7.16
N GLU A 119 5.67 12.53 8.40
CA GLU A 119 5.67 13.55 9.46
C GLU A 119 7.07 14.06 9.78
N ASP A 120 8.11 13.25 9.57
CA ASP A 120 9.50 13.61 9.76
C ASP A 120 10.09 14.41 8.58
N GLY A 121 9.30 14.71 7.56
CA GLY A 121 9.71 15.43 6.36
C GLY A 121 10.43 14.60 5.31
N ARG A 122 10.60 13.29 5.53
CA ARG A 122 11.17 12.41 4.52
C ARG A 122 10.15 12.05 3.46
N TRP A 123 10.58 12.11 2.20
CA TRP A 123 9.78 11.62 1.09
C TRP A 123 9.58 10.10 1.17
N ALA A 124 8.43 9.61 0.69
CA ALA A 124 8.35 8.22 0.29
C ALA A 124 9.49 7.94 -0.69
N ASN A 125 10.32 6.94 -0.42
CA ASN A 125 11.46 6.63 -1.28
C ASN A 125 11.02 5.57 -2.29
N VAL A 126 10.85 5.99 -3.55
CA VAL A 126 10.38 5.14 -4.65
C VAL A 126 11.49 4.79 -5.65
N GLU A 127 12.75 4.94 -5.24
CA GLU A 127 13.89 4.57 -6.08
C GLU A 127 13.81 3.08 -6.47
N GLY A 128 13.89 2.80 -7.77
CA GLY A 128 13.80 1.43 -8.28
C GLY A 128 12.42 0.79 -8.19
N ALA A 129 11.40 1.52 -7.73
CA ALA A 129 10.04 1.01 -7.74
C ALA A 129 9.51 0.89 -9.18
N GLU A 130 8.75 -0.16 -9.45
CA GLU A 130 8.20 -0.44 -10.77
C GLU A 130 6.73 0.01 -10.83
N PHE A 131 6.39 0.82 -11.86
CA PHE A 131 5.05 1.36 -12.07
C PHE A 131 4.45 0.94 -13.43
N GLU A 132 5.01 -0.06 -14.08
CA GLU A 132 4.55 -0.51 -15.40
C GLU A 132 3.07 -0.92 -15.37
N GLY A 133 2.26 -0.29 -16.21
CA GLY A 133 0.83 -0.58 -16.26
C GLY A 133 0.01 -0.13 -15.06
N ALA A 134 0.61 0.57 -14.09
CA ALA A 134 -0.13 1.10 -12.94
C ALA A 134 -1.19 2.10 -13.40
N LEU A 135 -2.37 2.04 -12.78
CA LEU A 135 -3.50 2.91 -13.09
C LEU A 135 -3.53 4.10 -12.14
N LEU A 136 -3.28 5.29 -12.69
CA LEU A 136 -3.35 6.55 -11.97
C LEU A 136 -3.77 7.67 -12.91
N SER A 137 -4.39 8.70 -12.37
CA SER A 137 -4.79 9.86 -13.17
C SER A 137 -3.57 10.69 -13.57
N LEU A 138 -3.73 11.57 -14.54
CA LEU A 138 -2.67 12.52 -14.90
C LEU A 138 -2.29 13.40 -13.71
N SER A 139 -3.27 13.79 -12.89
CA SER A 139 -3.01 14.55 -11.67
C SER A 139 -2.15 13.76 -10.68
N ASP A 140 -2.44 12.48 -10.48
CA ASP A 140 -1.64 11.60 -9.62
C ASP A 140 -0.23 11.42 -10.15
N ALA A 141 -0.09 11.21 -11.46
CA ALA A 141 1.21 11.10 -12.12
C ALA A 141 2.05 12.35 -11.89
N ARG A 142 1.45 13.54 -12.09
CA ARG A 142 2.14 14.81 -11.87
C ARG A 142 2.61 14.99 -10.43
N LYS A 143 1.80 14.57 -9.46
CA LYS A 143 2.20 14.60 -8.04
C LYS A 143 3.37 13.66 -7.78
N LEU A 144 3.31 12.45 -8.32
CA LEU A 144 4.40 11.47 -8.18
C LEU A 144 5.69 11.98 -8.83
N CYS A 145 5.59 12.70 -9.96
CA CYS A 145 6.74 13.34 -10.62
C CYS A 145 7.45 14.38 -9.75
N GLN A 146 6.77 14.92 -8.73
CA GLN A 146 7.38 15.86 -7.79
C GLN A 146 8.25 15.15 -6.74
N ASN A 147 8.11 13.83 -6.60
CA ASN A 147 8.91 13.05 -5.68
C ASN A 147 10.34 12.92 -6.23
N PRO A 148 11.35 13.49 -5.55
CA PRO A 148 12.72 13.53 -6.09
C PRO A 148 13.41 12.16 -6.15
N THR A 149 12.84 11.13 -5.51
CA THR A 149 13.39 9.77 -5.54
C THR A 149 12.90 8.95 -6.72
N LEU A 150 11.88 9.45 -7.46
CA LEU A 150 11.37 8.77 -8.65
C LEU A 150 12.42 8.81 -9.75
N ASP A 151 12.92 7.66 -10.15
CA ASP A 151 13.95 7.55 -11.17
C ASP A 151 13.38 7.75 -12.59
N ILE A 152 14.26 7.78 -13.59
CA ILE A 152 13.86 8.05 -14.99
C ILE A 152 12.90 6.96 -15.50
N GLU A 153 13.14 5.70 -15.15
CA GLU A 153 12.27 4.60 -15.57
C GLU A 153 10.87 4.75 -14.98
N GLY A 154 10.79 5.12 -13.69
CA GLY A 154 9.53 5.43 -13.03
C GLY A 154 8.82 6.62 -13.66
N GLN A 155 9.54 7.68 -13.99
CA GLN A 155 8.98 8.86 -14.66
C GLN A 155 8.36 8.50 -16.02
N ILE A 156 9.04 7.66 -16.79
CA ILE A 156 8.53 7.18 -18.08
C ILE A 156 7.29 6.32 -17.86
N ALA A 157 7.32 5.39 -16.90
CA ALA A 157 6.23 4.47 -16.64
C ALA A 157 4.93 5.19 -16.22
N VAL A 158 5.04 6.24 -15.38
CA VAL A 158 3.85 6.98 -14.92
C VAL A 158 3.35 7.98 -15.97
N GLY A 159 4.22 8.42 -16.88
CA GLY A 159 3.82 9.23 -18.05
C GLY A 159 3.44 10.68 -17.76
N GLY A 160 3.66 11.17 -16.54
CA GLY A 160 3.25 12.52 -16.15
C GLY A 160 4.39 13.54 -16.05
N CYS A 161 5.59 13.07 -16.19
CA CYS A 161 6.77 13.89 -16.07
C CYS A 161 7.24 14.36 -17.45
#